data_8f41a05fee0123aea01be12f8485c5aa
#
_entry.id   8f41a05fee0123aea01be12f8485c5aa
#
_cell.length_a   1.000
_cell.length_b   1.000
_cell.length_c   1.000
_cell.angle_alpha   90.00
_cell.angle_beta   90.00
_cell.angle_gamma   90.00
#
_symmetry.space_group_name_H-M   'P 1'
#
loop_
_entity.id
_entity.type
_entity.pdbx_description
1 polymer ?
#
loop_
_entity_poly.entity_id
_entity_poly.type
_entity_poly.pdbx_seq_one_letter_code
_entity_poly.pdbx_strand_id
1 'polypeptide(L)'
;MPYKTTLIAGSSEERRYFLFRKTIEKLKREDTVIIPIGYWEIFDSLSYREGIDWLLESFRYLEAPKNTLIVIDDIVPLFDTPKGYLVPLLFELYKEKGVQLIIGTSRVSSDYLTPHILSLCSSIISTKLRSEMQSKLLFGTKGAENLTDNEYLMKRKGKITKGTLSECLQL
;
A
#
# COMPACT_ATOMS: atom_id res chain seq x y z
N MET A 1 17.61 -5.40 6.27
CA MET A 1 16.73 -4.28 6.68
C MET A 1 15.40 -4.85 7.06
N PRO A 2 14.71 -4.29 8.05
CA PRO A 2 13.36 -4.76 8.34
C PRO A 2 12.47 -4.49 7.13
N TYR A 3 11.83 -5.53 6.67
CA TYR A 3 10.78 -5.53 5.69
C TYR A 3 9.72 -4.44 5.99
N LYS A 4 9.25 -3.75 4.97
CA LYS A 4 8.23 -2.70 5.13
C LYS A 4 7.12 -2.87 4.11
N THR A 5 5.92 -3.22 4.58
CA THR A 5 4.68 -3.03 3.81
C THR A 5 4.01 -1.77 4.30
N THR A 6 3.70 -0.87 3.41
CA THR A 6 2.95 0.36 3.71
C THR A 6 1.62 0.31 2.99
N LEU A 7 0.53 0.42 3.73
CA LEU A 7 -0.81 0.61 3.18
C LEU A 7 -1.13 2.10 3.13
N ILE A 8 -1.56 2.58 1.96
CA ILE A 8 -2.00 3.97 1.73
C ILE A 8 -3.48 3.95 1.37
N ALA A 9 -4.32 4.54 2.21
CA ALA A 9 -5.76 4.61 2.03
C ALA A 9 -6.25 6.06 1.92
N GLY A 10 -7.39 6.26 1.27
CA GLY A 10 -8.03 7.56 1.19
C GLY A 10 -9.04 7.68 0.06
N SER A 11 -10.01 8.55 0.21
CA SER A 11 -11.07 8.78 -0.78
C SER A 11 -10.62 9.62 -1.97
N SER A 12 -9.57 10.43 -1.82
CA SER A 12 -9.00 11.26 -2.88
C SER A 12 -7.83 10.55 -3.56
N GLU A 13 -7.93 10.32 -4.86
CA GLU A 13 -6.89 9.71 -5.68
C GLU A 13 -5.63 10.58 -5.71
N GLU A 14 -5.77 11.87 -5.96
CA GLU A 14 -4.66 12.83 -5.98
C GLU A 14 -3.82 12.80 -4.70
N ARG A 15 -4.49 12.75 -3.54
CA ARG A 15 -3.79 12.71 -2.25
C ARG A 15 -3.15 11.37 -1.99
N ARG A 16 -3.79 10.27 -2.42
CA ARG A 16 -3.14 8.96 -2.37
C ARG A 16 -1.88 8.95 -3.22
N TYR A 17 -1.92 9.46 -4.45
CA TYR A 17 -0.74 9.55 -5.33
C TYR A 17 0.36 10.44 -4.76
N PHE A 18 0.01 11.53 -4.09
CA PHE A 18 0.99 12.34 -3.37
C PHE A 18 1.71 11.50 -2.29
N LEU A 19 0.96 10.77 -1.45
CA LEU A 19 1.54 9.90 -0.43
C LEU A 19 2.37 8.75 -1.02
N PHE A 20 1.92 8.16 -2.12
CA PHE A 20 2.69 7.16 -2.85
C PHE A 20 4.05 7.71 -3.29
N ARG A 21 4.05 8.83 -3.98
CA ARG A 21 5.27 9.49 -4.46
C ARG A 21 6.25 9.74 -3.31
N LYS A 22 5.78 10.29 -2.21
CA LYS A 22 6.60 10.55 -1.01
C LYS A 22 7.12 9.27 -0.37
N THR A 23 6.29 8.24 -0.30
CA THR A 23 6.69 6.95 0.25
C THR A 23 7.74 6.26 -0.64
N ILE A 24 7.57 6.30 -1.97
CA ILE A 24 8.52 5.78 -2.94
C ILE A 24 9.86 6.54 -2.81
N GLU A 25 9.85 7.87 -2.83
CA GLU A 25 11.05 8.71 -2.67
C GLU A 25 11.84 8.33 -1.43
N LYS A 26 11.15 8.05 -0.32
CA LYS A 26 11.77 7.66 0.95
C LYS A 26 12.33 6.23 0.96
N LEU A 27 11.69 5.30 0.26
CA LEU A 27 12.08 3.89 0.24
C LEU A 27 13.08 3.57 -0.87
N LYS A 28 13.05 4.34 -1.95
CA LYS A 28 13.92 4.17 -3.12
C LYS A 28 15.38 4.42 -2.75
N ARG A 29 16.25 3.54 -3.25
CA ARG A 29 17.72 3.68 -3.28
C ARG A 29 18.18 3.68 -4.72
N GLU A 30 19.45 3.96 -4.97
CA GLU A 30 20.01 3.99 -6.32
C GLU A 30 19.78 2.70 -7.11
N ASP A 31 19.84 1.56 -6.44
CA ASP A 31 19.67 0.22 -7.00
C ASP A 31 18.27 -0.38 -6.82
N THR A 32 17.28 0.44 -6.43
CA THR A 32 15.91 -0.06 -6.23
C THR A 32 15.21 -0.30 -7.56
N VAL A 33 14.77 -1.53 -7.78
CA VAL A 33 13.88 -1.90 -8.89
C VAL A 33 12.44 -1.67 -8.45
N ILE A 34 11.71 -0.79 -9.13
CA ILE A 34 10.30 -0.50 -8.86
C ILE A 34 9.44 -1.28 -9.85
N ILE A 35 8.49 -2.05 -9.33
CA ILE A 35 7.50 -2.78 -10.11
C ILE A 35 6.12 -2.16 -9.85
N PRO A 36 5.64 -1.28 -10.72
CA PRO A 36 4.34 -0.65 -10.57
C PRO A 36 3.24 -1.55 -11.16
N ILE A 37 2.14 -1.72 -10.42
CA ILE A 37 0.95 -2.46 -10.82
C ILE A 37 -0.25 -1.52 -10.68
N GLY A 38 -1.06 -1.42 -11.73
CA GLY A 38 -2.23 -0.56 -11.78
C GLY A 38 -2.07 0.60 -12.77
N TYR A 39 -2.92 1.60 -12.67
CA TYR A 39 -2.96 2.73 -13.60
C TYR A 39 -2.07 3.88 -13.12
N TRP A 40 -0.79 3.84 -13.48
CA TRP A 40 0.17 4.89 -13.16
C TRP A 40 0.48 5.74 -14.39
N GLU A 41 0.15 7.02 -14.34
CA GLU A 41 0.49 7.95 -15.44
C GLU A 41 2.01 8.18 -15.63
N ILE A 42 2.81 7.85 -14.61
CA ILE A 42 4.24 8.20 -14.53
C ILE A 42 5.16 7.00 -14.82
N PHE A 43 4.63 5.79 -14.79
CA PHE A 43 5.41 4.55 -14.95
C PHE A 43 4.81 3.68 -16.06
N ASP A 44 5.65 3.00 -16.82
CA ASP A 44 5.24 1.81 -17.56
C ASP A 44 4.80 0.75 -16.55
N SER A 45 3.51 0.70 -16.31
CA SER A 45 2.93 -0.15 -15.28
C SER A 45 2.28 -1.40 -15.88
N LEU A 46 2.34 -2.49 -15.11
CA LEU A 46 1.56 -3.69 -15.40
C LEU A 46 0.07 -3.41 -15.10
N SER A 47 -0.82 -3.84 -15.97
CA SER A 47 -2.24 -3.92 -15.60
C SER A 47 -2.43 -4.85 -14.40
N TYR A 48 -3.56 -4.78 -13.71
CA TYR A 48 -3.80 -5.66 -12.55
C TYR A 48 -3.74 -7.14 -12.89
N ARG A 49 -4.18 -7.54 -14.08
CA ARG A 49 -4.10 -8.92 -14.55
C ARG A 49 -2.66 -9.35 -14.80
N GLU A 50 -1.91 -8.55 -15.53
CA GLU A 50 -0.48 -8.80 -15.76
C GLU A 50 0.30 -8.78 -14.46
N GLY A 51 -0.06 -7.88 -13.55
CA GLY A 51 0.56 -7.75 -12.24
C GLY A 51 0.41 -9.01 -11.39
N ILE A 52 -0.78 -9.61 -11.32
CA ILE A 52 -0.95 -10.84 -10.54
C ILE A 52 -0.25 -12.03 -11.20
N ASP A 53 -0.24 -12.09 -12.53
CA ASP A 53 0.50 -13.11 -13.26
C ASP A 53 2.01 -12.95 -13.04
N TRP A 54 2.52 -11.73 -13.11
CA TRP A 54 3.90 -11.41 -12.81
C TRP A 54 4.28 -11.77 -11.36
N LEU A 55 3.42 -11.45 -10.39
CA LEU A 55 3.65 -11.81 -8.97
C LEU A 55 3.78 -13.32 -8.80
N LEU A 56 2.93 -14.11 -9.46
CA LEU A 56 2.95 -15.56 -9.39
C LEU A 56 4.19 -16.16 -10.06
N GLU A 57 4.55 -15.68 -11.24
CA GLU A 57 5.72 -16.16 -12.00
C GLU A 57 7.02 -15.78 -11.28
N SER A 58 7.12 -14.52 -10.88
CA SER A 58 8.27 -14.02 -10.14
C SER A 58 8.50 -14.79 -8.84
N PHE A 59 7.44 -15.22 -8.17
CA PHE A 59 7.59 -16.06 -6.98
C PHE A 59 8.22 -17.42 -7.27
N ARG A 60 7.91 -18.04 -8.42
CA ARG A 60 8.45 -19.36 -8.81
C ARG A 60 9.94 -19.32 -9.15
N TYR A 61 10.39 -18.24 -9.79
CA TYR A 61 11.71 -18.17 -10.42
C TYR A 61 12.68 -17.23 -9.70
N LEU A 62 12.21 -16.48 -8.70
CA LEU A 62 13.02 -15.41 -8.12
C LEU A 62 13.73 -15.85 -6.84
N GLU A 63 14.99 -15.81 -6.93
CA GLU A 63 15.79 -14.86 -6.14
C GLU A 63 15.23 -13.44 -6.34
N ALA A 64 14.30 -12.99 -5.48
CA ALA A 64 13.79 -11.62 -5.55
C ALA A 64 15.01 -10.67 -5.56
N PRO A 65 15.15 -9.79 -6.56
CA PRO A 65 16.28 -8.91 -6.61
C PRO A 65 16.37 -8.20 -5.26
N LYS A 66 17.56 -8.20 -4.65
CA LYS A 66 17.81 -7.39 -3.47
C LYS A 66 17.36 -5.98 -3.83
N ASN A 67 16.51 -5.35 -3.01
CA ASN A 67 15.99 -3.99 -3.23
C ASN A 67 14.82 -3.85 -4.23
N THR A 68 13.96 -4.83 -4.34
CA THR A 68 12.69 -4.69 -5.11
C THR A 68 11.63 -3.99 -4.27
N LEU A 69 10.96 -3.03 -4.89
CA LEU A 69 9.80 -2.31 -4.38
C LEU A 69 8.61 -2.54 -5.30
N ILE A 70 7.62 -3.27 -4.84
CA ILE A 70 6.36 -3.47 -5.57
C ILE A 70 5.40 -2.38 -5.13
N VAL A 71 4.80 -1.69 -6.09
CA VAL A 71 3.88 -0.57 -5.85
C VAL A 71 2.56 -0.86 -6.53
N ILE A 72 1.49 -0.99 -5.74
CA ILE A 72 0.15 -1.31 -6.20
C ILE A 72 -0.74 -0.11 -5.89
N ASP A 73 -1.30 0.55 -6.90
CA ASP A 73 -2.09 1.78 -6.73
C ASP A 73 -3.44 1.55 -6.06
N ASP A 74 -4.12 0.44 -6.38
CA ASP A 74 -5.33 -0.01 -5.71
C ASP A 74 -5.37 -1.55 -5.62
N ILE A 75 -5.56 -2.06 -4.41
CA ILE A 75 -5.62 -3.51 -4.16
C ILE A 75 -6.93 -4.14 -4.66
N VAL A 76 -8.02 -3.36 -4.72
CA VAL A 76 -9.36 -3.88 -5.04
C VAL A 76 -9.41 -4.55 -6.40
N PRO A 77 -8.94 -3.93 -7.50
CA PRO A 77 -8.95 -4.57 -8.80
C PRO A 77 -8.08 -5.85 -8.89
N LEU A 78 -7.06 -5.99 -8.03
CA LEU A 78 -6.30 -7.24 -7.95
C LEU A 78 -7.16 -8.39 -7.43
N PHE A 79 -7.99 -8.14 -6.42
CA PHE A 79 -8.92 -9.14 -5.91
C PHE A 79 -9.99 -9.52 -6.93
N ASP A 80 -10.38 -8.60 -7.82
CA ASP A 80 -11.38 -8.82 -8.87
C ASP A 80 -10.82 -9.64 -10.06
N THR A 81 -9.53 -9.95 -10.08
CA THR A 81 -8.94 -10.85 -11.08
C THR A 81 -9.28 -12.31 -10.80
N PRO A 82 -9.27 -13.21 -11.80
CA PRO A 82 -9.54 -14.64 -11.58
C PRO A 82 -8.60 -15.31 -10.56
N LYS A 83 -7.43 -14.74 -10.32
CA LYS A 83 -6.43 -15.23 -9.35
C LYS A 83 -6.38 -14.38 -8.07
N GLY A 84 -7.31 -13.45 -7.89
CA GLY A 84 -7.34 -12.49 -6.77
C GLY A 84 -7.36 -13.14 -5.39
N TYR A 85 -7.91 -14.35 -5.28
CA TYR A 85 -7.90 -15.12 -4.03
C TYR A 85 -6.48 -15.48 -3.52
N LEU A 86 -5.47 -15.40 -4.39
CA LEU A 86 -4.06 -15.64 -4.02
C LEU A 86 -3.35 -14.40 -3.46
N VAL A 87 -3.94 -13.20 -3.58
CA VAL A 87 -3.31 -11.94 -3.17
C VAL A 87 -2.80 -11.96 -1.72
N PRO A 88 -3.56 -12.43 -0.71
CA PRO A 88 -3.06 -12.48 0.66
C PRO A 88 -1.83 -13.37 0.81
N LEU A 89 -1.86 -14.56 0.18
CA LEU A 89 -0.74 -15.49 0.20
C LEU A 89 0.50 -14.90 -0.49
N LEU A 90 0.34 -14.26 -1.64
CA LEU A 90 1.44 -13.61 -2.34
C LEU A 90 2.10 -12.52 -1.50
N PHE A 91 1.32 -11.70 -0.81
CA PHE A 91 1.86 -10.66 0.06
C PHE A 91 2.65 -11.25 1.24
N GLU A 92 2.17 -12.33 1.83
CA GLU A 92 2.88 -13.04 2.90
C GLU A 92 4.23 -13.59 2.39
N LEU A 93 4.22 -14.28 1.25
CA LEU A 93 5.41 -14.84 0.64
C LEU A 93 6.45 -13.77 0.25
N TYR A 94 6.02 -12.64 -0.31
CA TYR A 94 6.91 -11.52 -0.61
C TYR A 94 7.47 -10.88 0.67
N LYS A 95 6.65 -10.81 1.71
CA LYS A 95 7.10 -10.39 3.04
C LYS A 95 8.22 -11.29 3.57
N GLU A 96 8.09 -12.58 3.49
CA GLU A 96 9.11 -13.54 3.93
C GLU A 96 10.42 -13.39 3.14
N LYS A 97 10.32 -13.06 1.84
CA LYS A 97 11.48 -12.78 0.99
C LYS A 97 12.12 -11.40 1.20
N GLY A 98 11.54 -10.56 2.06
CA GLY A 98 12.07 -9.23 2.36
C GLY A 98 11.81 -8.17 1.27
N VAL A 99 10.91 -8.45 0.32
CA VAL A 99 10.47 -7.50 -0.70
C VAL A 99 9.63 -6.40 -0.06
N GLN A 100 9.85 -5.15 -0.45
CA GLN A 100 9.06 -4.02 0.04
C GLN A 100 7.78 -3.86 -0.78
N LEU A 101 6.67 -3.59 -0.10
CA LEU A 101 5.36 -3.37 -0.72
C LEU A 101 4.79 -2.01 -0.34
N ILE A 102 4.31 -1.26 -1.32
CA ILE A 102 3.40 -0.13 -1.12
C ILE A 102 2.06 -0.51 -1.76
N ILE A 103 1.01 -0.51 -0.97
CA ILE A 103 -0.31 -0.97 -1.37
C ILE A 103 -1.28 0.18 -1.19
N GLY A 104 -2.00 0.55 -2.24
CA GLY A 104 -3.08 1.53 -2.18
C GLY A 104 -4.44 0.92 -2.03
N THR A 105 -5.39 1.72 -1.56
CA THR A 105 -6.80 1.41 -1.66
C THR A 105 -7.65 2.66 -1.68
N SER A 106 -8.59 2.72 -2.62
CA SER A 106 -9.67 3.70 -2.67
C SER A 106 -10.88 3.26 -1.84
N ARG A 107 -11.01 1.95 -1.60
CA ARG A 107 -12.13 1.31 -0.90
C ARG A 107 -11.65 0.61 0.36
N VAL A 108 -11.90 1.24 1.49
CA VAL A 108 -11.63 0.66 2.81
C VAL A 108 -12.84 -0.22 3.20
N SER A 109 -12.68 -1.53 3.06
CA SER A 109 -13.68 -2.55 3.39
C SER A 109 -13.01 -3.79 3.95
N SER A 110 -13.67 -4.47 4.88
CA SER A 110 -13.22 -5.76 5.43
C SER A 110 -13.16 -6.88 4.39
N ASP A 111 -13.84 -6.74 3.26
CA ASP A 111 -13.82 -7.72 2.17
C ASP A 111 -12.45 -7.83 1.51
N TYR A 112 -11.71 -6.71 1.45
CA TYR A 112 -10.38 -6.62 0.87
C TYR A 112 -9.28 -6.47 1.92
N LEU A 113 -9.52 -5.61 2.92
CA LEU A 113 -8.58 -5.35 4.01
C LEU A 113 -8.90 -6.24 5.21
N THR A 114 -8.73 -7.52 5.02
CA THR A 114 -8.92 -8.51 6.09
C THR A 114 -7.93 -8.29 7.24
N PRO A 115 -8.20 -8.80 8.46
CA PRO A 115 -7.24 -8.75 9.56
C PRO A 115 -5.87 -9.33 9.17
N HIS A 116 -5.85 -10.35 8.30
CA HIS A 116 -4.61 -10.92 7.79
C HIS A 116 -3.82 -9.90 6.96
N ILE A 117 -4.42 -9.28 5.94
CA ILE A 117 -3.78 -8.23 5.12
C ILE A 117 -3.27 -7.07 6.00
N LEU A 118 -4.09 -6.61 6.96
CA LEU A 118 -3.70 -5.52 7.85
C LEU A 118 -2.53 -5.90 8.76
N SER A 119 -2.43 -7.17 9.19
CA SER A 119 -1.31 -7.68 9.99
C SER A 119 0.01 -7.74 9.23
N LEU A 120 -0.05 -7.81 7.90
CA LEU A 120 1.14 -7.75 7.04
C LEU A 120 1.69 -6.32 6.92
N CYS A 121 0.89 -5.29 7.19
CA CYS A 121 1.29 -3.91 7.05
C CYS A 121 2.12 -3.42 8.26
N SER A 122 3.34 -2.99 8.03
CA SER A 122 4.21 -2.38 9.05
C SER A 122 3.85 -0.92 9.33
N SER A 123 3.21 -0.27 8.36
CA SER A 123 2.65 1.07 8.50
C SER A 123 1.36 1.21 7.67
N ILE A 124 0.43 2.00 8.19
CA ILE A 124 -0.83 2.36 7.53
C ILE A 124 -0.90 3.87 7.52
N ILE A 125 -1.09 4.46 6.34
CA ILE A 125 -1.23 5.90 6.16
C ILE A 125 -2.60 6.15 5.52
N SER A 126 -3.34 7.09 6.02
CA SER A 126 -4.63 7.45 5.42
C SER A 126 -4.81 8.96 5.35
N THR A 127 -5.26 9.44 4.20
CA THR A 127 -5.93 10.73 4.09
C THR A 127 -7.38 10.59 4.55
N LYS A 128 -8.21 11.63 4.37
CA LYS A 128 -9.62 11.60 4.77
C LYS A 128 -10.34 10.35 4.28
N LEU A 129 -11.02 9.67 5.19
CA LEU A 129 -11.89 8.54 4.93
C LEU A 129 -13.36 8.98 4.90
N ARG A 130 -14.24 8.10 4.39
CA ARG A 130 -15.67 8.41 4.24
C ARG A 130 -16.48 8.22 5.52
N SER A 131 -16.00 7.39 6.45
CA SER A 131 -16.76 7.03 7.65
C SER A 131 -15.89 6.63 8.84
N GLU A 132 -16.47 6.77 10.04
CA GLU A 132 -15.88 6.28 11.29
C GLU A 132 -15.59 4.77 11.25
N MET A 133 -16.44 3.98 10.57
CA MET A 133 -16.25 2.54 10.42
C MET A 133 -14.95 2.21 9.66
N GLN A 134 -14.67 2.95 8.59
CA GLN A 134 -13.41 2.81 7.84
C GLN A 134 -12.20 3.20 8.70
N SER A 135 -12.32 4.27 9.48
CA SER A 135 -11.27 4.69 10.40
C SER A 135 -10.99 3.62 11.46
N LYS A 136 -12.03 3.05 12.06
CA LYS A 136 -11.89 1.96 13.04
C LYS A 136 -11.27 0.70 12.41
N LEU A 137 -11.62 0.37 11.18
CA LEU A 137 -11.04 -0.79 10.49
C LEU A 137 -9.52 -0.65 10.35
N LEU A 138 -9.02 0.52 9.95
CA LEU A 138 -7.59 0.73 9.71
C LEU A 138 -6.79 0.99 10.99
N PHE A 139 -7.34 1.82 11.87
CA PHE A 139 -6.59 2.36 13.01
C PHE A 139 -7.01 1.76 14.35
N GLY A 140 -8.17 1.11 14.42
CA GLY A 140 -8.79 0.68 15.67
C GLY A 140 -9.51 1.82 16.42
N THR A 141 -9.51 3.02 15.87
CA THR A 141 -10.14 4.22 16.46
C THR A 141 -10.73 5.10 15.36
N LYS A 142 -11.62 6.02 15.76
CA LYS A 142 -12.13 7.07 14.88
C LYS A 142 -11.12 8.20 14.71
N GLY A 143 -11.30 9.03 13.69
CA GLY A 143 -10.52 10.26 13.48
C GLY A 143 -10.13 10.51 12.02
N ALA A 144 -9.91 9.48 11.21
CA ALA A 144 -9.53 9.67 9.81
C ALA A 144 -10.67 10.24 8.94
N GLU A 145 -11.93 10.06 9.33
CA GLU A 145 -13.11 10.67 8.70
C GLU A 145 -13.21 12.18 8.92
N ASN A 146 -12.55 12.68 9.96
CA ASN A 146 -12.54 14.09 10.36
C ASN A 146 -11.31 14.86 9.84
N LEU A 147 -10.43 14.20 9.08
CA LEU A 147 -9.26 14.86 8.52
C LEU A 147 -9.66 15.94 7.52
N THR A 148 -8.93 17.03 7.52
CA THR A 148 -8.99 18.03 6.47
C THR A 148 -8.24 17.54 5.23
N ASP A 149 -8.35 18.31 4.16
CA ASP A 149 -7.74 17.98 2.87
C ASP A 149 -6.22 17.95 2.89
N ASN A 150 -5.60 18.62 3.83
CA ASN A 150 -4.15 18.69 3.98
C ASN A 150 -3.61 17.81 5.14
N GLU A 151 -4.42 16.93 5.69
CA GLU A 151 -4.04 16.11 6.83
C GLU A 151 -3.98 14.62 6.48
N TYR A 152 -3.17 13.87 7.24
CA TYR A 152 -3.13 12.42 7.23
C TYR A 152 -3.04 11.84 8.64
N LEU A 153 -3.47 10.59 8.80
CA LEU A 153 -3.14 9.75 9.94
C LEU A 153 -2.13 8.68 9.50
N MET A 154 -1.19 8.38 10.38
CA MET A 154 -0.24 7.28 10.19
C MET A 154 -0.22 6.39 11.43
N LYS A 155 -0.38 5.08 11.24
CA LYS A 155 -0.17 4.05 12.26
C LYS A 155 1.12 3.30 11.95
N ARG A 156 2.03 3.29 12.91
CA ARG A 156 3.31 2.57 12.80
C ARG A 156 3.71 2.02 14.16
N LYS A 157 4.03 0.72 14.24
CA LYS A 157 4.36 0.03 15.49
C LYS A 157 3.33 0.29 16.61
N GLY A 158 2.04 0.25 16.26
CA GLY A 158 0.93 0.50 17.18
C GLY A 158 0.67 1.96 17.55
N LYS A 159 1.59 2.88 17.27
CA LYS A 159 1.41 4.32 17.53
C LYS A 159 0.71 5.00 16.35
N ILE A 160 -0.31 5.80 16.66
CA ILE A 160 -1.03 6.64 15.69
C ILE A 160 -0.52 8.08 15.83
N THR A 161 -0.15 8.67 14.70
CA THR A 161 0.26 10.07 14.61
C THR A 161 -0.54 10.78 13.52
N LYS A 162 -0.82 12.07 13.75
CA LYS A 162 -1.45 12.96 12.77
C LYS A 162 -0.38 13.91 12.25
N GLY A 163 -0.41 14.21 10.95
CA GLY A 163 0.47 15.16 10.31
C GLY A 163 -0.21 15.88 9.16
N THR A 164 0.50 16.81 8.54
CA THR A 164 0.05 17.52 7.34
C THR A 164 0.77 17.01 6.11
N LEU A 165 0.10 17.03 4.95
CA LEU A 165 0.71 16.61 3.69
C LEU A 165 1.91 17.48 3.32
N SER A 166 1.89 18.76 3.68
CA SER A 166 3.01 19.68 3.49
C SER A 166 4.25 19.31 4.33
N GLU A 167 4.06 18.71 5.51
CA GLU A 167 5.14 18.25 6.40
C GLU A 167 5.57 16.82 6.07
N CYS A 168 4.78 16.07 5.30
CA CYS A 168 5.11 14.71 4.87
C CYS A 168 6.43 14.63 4.08
N LEU A 169 6.95 15.78 3.65
CA LEU A 169 8.27 15.93 3.05
C LEU A 169 9.44 15.62 4.00
N GLN A 170 9.19 15.61 5.32
CA GLN A 170 10.20 15.41 6.36
C GLN A 170 10.21 13.99 6.96
N LEU A 171 9.27 13.13 6.53
CA LEU A 171 9.20 11.72 6.94
C LEU A 171 10.20 10.88 6.12
#